data_209e9d489192a32e5ab3337fecdcdecf
#
_entry.id   209e9d489192a32e5ab3337fecdcdecf
#
_cell.length_a   1.000
_cell.length_b   1.000
_cell.length_c   1.000
_cell.angle_alpha   90.00
_cell.angle_beta   90.00
_cell.angle_gamma   90.00
#
_symmetry.space_group_name_H-M   'P 1'
#
loop_
_entity.id
_entity.type
_entity.pdbx_description
1 polymer ?
#
loop_
_entity_poly.entity_id
_entity_poly.type
_entity_poly.pdbx_seq_one_letter_code
_entity_poly.pdbx_strand_id
1 'polypeptide(L)'
;MKNEKGTIVLAGGVIGLIAAILVFFGNPANMGFCIACFLRDTTGALGLHSAAAVQYIRPEIIGLVLGSCIISLVKKEFRPRGGSAPVTRFTLGAFVMIGCLMFLGCPFRMILRLAGGDGNALFGLVGFVAGILTGTVFLKKGYTLKRSYKMPKLEGSIYPAFQIVMLLLLVAAPAFIHFTEPEGGPGAKHAAIVIALAAGIIVGILAQRTRLCMVGGIRDAVLFKEYKLLFGFAAILVTALVMNLILGAVTGTSYFNPGFAGQPIAHTDGLWNALGMYLAGFGCILLGGCPLRQLILAGEGNTDSAVTVLGLMAGAAFAHNFGLASSGEGPTANGKIAVIIGIVVVAVIAAVNSMRKEEA
;
A
#
# COMPACT_ATOMS: atom_id res chain seq x y z
N MET A 1 -26.61 -3.08 -10.41
CA MET A 1 -26.34 -2.22 -9.24
C MET A 1 -26.50 -2.92 -7.88
N LYS A 2 -27.58 -3.69 -7.59
CA LYS A 2 -27.69 -4.40 -6.29
C LYS A 2 -26.60 -5.46 -6.06
N ASN A 3 -26.10 -6.09 -7.10
CA ASN A 3 -25.09 -7.17 -7.01
C ASN A 3 -23.66 -6.65 -6.80
N GLU A 4 -23.32 -5.43 -7.24
CA GLU A 4 -21.97 -4.85 -7.16
C GLU A 4 -21.54 -4.54 -5.71
N LYS A 5 -22.43 -3.95 -4.91
CA LYS A 5 -22.18 -3.68 -3.49
C LYS A 5 -21.92 -4.98 -2.71
N GLY A 6 -22.76 -6.00 -2.94
CA GLY A 6 -22.59 -7.31 -2.30
C GLY A 6 -21.25 -7.96 -2.65
N THR A 7 -20.83 -7.87 -3.92
CA THR A 7 -19.53 -8.39 -4.38
C THR A 7 -18.35 -7.68 -3.70
N ILE A 8 -18.43 -6.35 -3.54
CA ILE A 8 -17.38 -5.57 -2.88
C ILE A 8 -17.29 -5.93 -1.39
N VAL A 9 -18.42 -6.06 -0.70
CA VAL A 9 -18.47 -6.43 0.72
C VAL A 9 -17.96 -7.86 0.92
N LEU A 10 -18.37 -8.81 0.08
CA LEU A 10 -17.88 -10.20 0.14
C LEU A 10 -16.36 -10.26 -0.10
N ALA A 11 -15.88 -9.56 -1.13
CA ALA A 11 -14.45 -9.49 -1.40
C ALA A 11 -13.68 -8.88 -0.22
N GLY A 12 -14.21 -7.80 0.38
CA GLY A 12 -13.63 -7.21 1.59
C GLY A 12 -13.56 -8.21 2.75
N GLY A 13 -14.64 -8.95 3.00
CA GLY A 13 -14.69 -9.98 4.03
C GLY A 13 -13.63 -11.07 3.81
N VAL A 14 -13.51 -11.59 2.58
CA VAL A 14 -12.49 -12.60 2.23
C VAL A 14 -11.07 -12.02 2.38
N ILE A 15 -10.85 -10.78 1.99
CA ILE A 15 -9.54 -10.12 2.14
C ILE A 15 -9.17 -9.95 3.62
N GLY A 16 -10.11 -9.54 4.47
CA GLY A 16 -9.90 -9.44 5.92
C GLY A 16 -9.58 -10.79 6.57
N LEU A 17 -10.29 -11.85 6.17
CA LEU A 17 -10.04 -13.22 6.60
C LEU A 17 -8.61 -13.65 6.21
N ILE A 18 -8.23 -13.51 4.95
CA ILE A 18 -6.89 -13.88 4.46
C ILE A 18 -5.79 -13.09 5.19
N ALA A 19 -6.01 -11.79 5.47
CA ALA A 19 -5.06 -10.97 6.18
C ALA A 19 -4.79 -11.49 7.61
N ALA A 20 -5.83 -11.90 8.35
CA ALA A 20 -5.67 -12.50 9.68
C ALA A 20 -5.00 -13.89 9.61
N ILE A 21 -5.36 -14.71 8.63
CA ILE A 21 -4.75 -16.02 8.39
C ILE A 21 -3.25 -15.90 8.10
N LEU A 22 -2.81 -14.91 7.31
CA LEU A 22 -1.39 -14.68 7.04
C LEU A 22 -0.62 -14.32 8.31
N VAL A 23 -1.20 -13.57 9.23
CA VAL A 23 -0.58 -13.28 10.53
C VAL A 23 -0.46 -14.56 11.36
N PHE A 24 -1.50 -15.40 11.37
CA PHE A 24 -1.44 -16.72 12.03
C PHE A 24 -0.33 -17.61 11.46
N PHE A 25 -0.08 -17.58 10.15
CA PHE A 25 0.98 -18.34 9.50
C PHE A 25 2.38 -17.69 9.56
N GLY A 26 2.56 -16.61 10.30
CA GLY A 26 3.88 -16.06 10.60
C GLY A 26 4.16 -14.65 10.07
N ASN A 27 3.24 -14.01 9.36
CA ASN A 27 3.40 -12.59 9.03
C ASN A 27 3.40 -11.74 10.30
N PRO A 28 4.07 -10.58 10.31
CA PRO A 28 4.08 -9.71 11.48
C PRO A 28 2.67 -9.31 11.90
N ALA A 29 2.44 -9.15 13.19
CA ALA A 29 1.14 -8.76 13.73
C ALA A 29 0.60 -7.47 13.09
N ASN A 30 -0.70 -7.45 12.80
CA ASN A 30 -1.39 -6.36 12.07
C ASN A 30 -0.80 -6.07 10.67
N MET A 31 -0.07 -7.03 10.08
CA MET A 31 0.64 -6.88 8.79
C MET A 31 0.39 -8.08 7.85
N GLY A 32 -0.84 -8.63 7.86
CA GLY A 32 -1.22 -9.66 6.87
C GLY A 32 -1.00 -9.17 5.45
N PHE A 33 -1.43 -7.94 5.17
CA PHE A 33 -1.06 -7.18 3.98
C PHE A 33 -0.65 -5.76 4.36
N CYS A 34 0.58 -5.38 4.08
CA CYS A 34 1.04 -4.00 4.14
C CYS A 34 1.85 -3.67 2.90
N ILE A 35 1.23 -3.01 1.94
CA ILE A 35 1.88 -2.77 0.65
C ILE A 35 3.18 -1.96 0.81
N ALA A 36 3.15 -0.89 1.61
CA ALA A 36 4.35 -0.07 1.83
C ALA A 36 5.47 -0.86 2.52
N CYS A 37 5.15 -1.58 3.62
CA CYS A 37 6.16 -2.35 4.33
C CYS A 37 6.72 -3.49 3.47
N PHE A 38 5.88 -4.15 2.71
CA PHE A 38 6.30 -5.27 1.86
C PHE A 38 7.11 -4.83 0.63
N LEU A 39 6.80 -3.66 0.05
CA LEU A 39 7.66 -3.04 -0.97
C LEU A 39 9.00 -2.59 -0.37
N ARG A 40 8.99 -2.04 0.84
CA ARG A 40 10.20 -1.70 1.59
C ARG A 40 11.07 -2.93 1.81
N ASP A 41 10.50 -4.02 2.31
CA ASP A 41 11.23 -5.26 2.58
C ASP A 41 11.83 -5.83 1.28
N THR A 42 11.07 -5.83 0.18
CA THR A 42 11.56 -6.23 -1.15
C THR A 42 12.69 -5.32 -1.64
N THR A 43 12.58 -4.01 -1.41
CA THR A 43 13.62 -3.03 -1.76
C THR A 43 14.93 -3.32 -0.98
N GLY A 44 14.82 -3.68 0.30
CA GLY A 44 15.96 -4.07 1.12
C GLY A 44 16.57 -5.40 0.70
N ALA A 45 15.75 -6.39 0.35
CA ALA A 45 16.23 -7.67 -0.17
C ALA A 45 17.06 -7.49 -1.46
N LEU A 46 16.70 -6.51 -2.29
CA LEU A 46 17.45 -6.13 -3.49
C LEU A 46 18.74 -5.31 -3.20
N GLY A 47 19.08 -5.08 -1.93
CA GLY A 47 20.27 -4.31 -1.54
C GLY A 47 20.14 -2.79 -1.75
N LEU A 48 18.95 -2.26 -2.04
CA LEU A 48 18.76 -0.82 -2.25
C LEU A 48 18.75 -0.01 -0.96
N HIS A 49 18.65 -0.67 0.20
CA HIS A 49 18.92 -0.10 1.52
C HIS A 49 19.54 -1.14 2.46
N SER A 50 20.26 -0.64 3.48
CA SER A 50 21.06 -1.47 4.41
C SER A 50 20.34 -1.82 5.72
N ALA A 51 19.05 -1.51 5.89
CA ALA A 51 18.29 -1.81 7.10
C ALA A 51 18.02 -3.32 7.22
N ALA A 52 18.92 -4.05 7.88
CA ALA A 52 18.91 -5.51 7.98
C ALA A 52 17.62 -6.11 8.57
N ALA A 53 16.92 -5.39 9.44
CA ALA A 53 15.68 -5.83 10.05
C ALA A 53 14.49 -5.97 9.08
N VAL A 54 14.60 -5.46 7.86
CA VAL A 54 13.48 -5.33 6.91
C VAL A 54 13.90 -5.67 5.47
N GLN A 55 14.50 -6.86 5.32
CA GLN A 55 15.00 -7.39 4.06
C GLN A 55 14.36 -8.77 3.76
N TYR A 56 13.39 -8.80 2.87
CA TYR A 56 12.73 -10.02 2.41
C TYR A 56 11.93 -9.75 1.13
N ILE A 57 12.08 -10.61 0.11
CA ILE A 57 11.22 -10.54 -1.08
C ILE A 57 9.83 -11.07 -0.70
N ARG A 58 8.81 -10.22 -0.72
CA ARG A 58 7.47 -10.54 -0.23
C ARG A 58 6.60 -11.22 -1.30
N PRO A 59 6.29 -12.52 -1.15
CA PRO A 59 5.46 -13.26 -2.10
C PRO A 59 4.05 -12.68 -2.23
N GLU A 60 3.54 -12.01 -1.20
CA GLU A 60 2.23 -11.35 -1.22
C GLU A 60 2.17 -10.26 -2.29
N ILE A 61 3.25 -9.47 -2.46
CA ILE A 61 3.33 -8.42 -3.50
C ILE A 61 3.35 -9.06 -4.88
N ILE A 62 4.15 -10.11 -5.05
CA ILE A 62 4.21 -10.88 -6.29
C ILE A 62 2.83 -11.41 -6.65
N GLY A 63 2.17 -12.06 -5.68
CA GLY A 63 0.84 -12.62 -5.84
C GLY A 63 -0.22 -11.56 -6.20
N LEU A 64 -0.21 -10.39 -5.55
CA LEU A 64 -1.14 -9.29 -5.85
C LEU A 64 -1.06 -8.86 -7.32
N VAL A 65 0.15 -8.68 -7.84
CA VAL A 65 0.36 -8.25 -9.23
C VAL A 65 -0.01 -9.37 -10.21
N LEU A 66 0.45 -10.59 -9.95
CA LEU A 66 0.15 -11.74 -10.82
C LEU A 66 -1.33 -12.08 -10.81
N GLY A 67 -2.01 -12.05 -9.66
CA GLY A 67 -3.46 -12.26 -9.55
C GLY A 67 -4.26 -11.22 -10.33
N SER A 68 -3.87 -9.95 -10.24
CA SER A 68 -4.47 -8.88 -11.06
C SER A 68 -4.20 -9.10 -12.55
N CYS A 69 -2.99 -9.47 -12.93
CA CYS A 69 -2.62 -9.76 -14.32
C CYS A 69 -3.45 -10.92 -14.88
N ILE A 70 -3.49 -12.05 -14.18
CA ILE A 70 -4.22 -13.25 -14.58
C ILE A 70 -5.69 -12.93 -14.84
N ILE A 71 -6.36 -12.30 -13.87
CA ILE A 71 -7.80 -12.04 -14.02
C ILE A 71 -8.08 -10.98 -15.09
N SER A 72 -7.19 -10.01 -15.27
CA SER A 72 -7.34 -9.00 -16.34
C SER A 72 -7.17 -9.62 -17.73
N LEU A 73 -6.27 -10.59 -17.89
CA LEU A 73 -6.12 -11.35 -19.14
C LEU A 73 -7.35 -12.23 -19.41
N VAL A 74 -7.81 -12.99 -18.40
CA VAL A 74 -8.98 -13.87 -18.52
C VAL A 74 -10.26 -13.07 -18.88
N LYS A 75 -10.42 -11.88 -18.30
CA LYS A 75 -11.57 -11.00 -18.56
C LYS A 75 -11.39 -10.05 -19.73
N LYS A 76 -10.26 -10.14 -20.45
CA LYS A 76 -9.90 -9.24 -21.56
C LYS A 76 -9.87 -7.76 -21.13
N GLU A 77 -9.52 -7.50 -19.88
CA GLU A 77 -9.38 -6.17 -19.28
C GLU A 77 -7.91 -5.73 -19.19
N PHE A 78 -6.97 -6.52 -19.68
CA PHE A 78 -5.56 -6.15 -19.75
C PHE A 78 -5.38 -5.00 -20.75
N ARG A 79 -5.02 -3.80 -20.24
CA ARG A 79 -5.00 -2.55 -21.01
C ARG A 79 -3.66 -1.84 -20.86
N PRO A 80 -2.65 -2.18 -21.67
CA PRO A 80 -1.38 -1.49 -21.68
C PRO A 80 -1.57 0.00 -22.00
N ARG A 81 -1.15 0.85 -21.07
CA ARG A 81 -1.24 2.30 -21.17
C ARG A 81 -0.21 2.97 -20.27
N GLY A 82 0.25 4.16 -20.68
CA GLY A 82 1.26 4.90 -19.92
C GLY A 82 1.60 6.23 -20.55
N GLY A 83 2.69 6.84 -20.11
CA GLY A 83 3.21 8.10 -20.66
C GLY A 83 2.62 9.36 -20.00
N SER A 84 1.83 9.20 -18.93
CA SER A 84 1.22 10.30 -18.20
C SER A 84 2.13 10.76 -17.04
N ALA A 85 2.91 11.82 -17.27
CA ALA A 85 3.74 12.50 -16.27
C ALA A 85 4.62 11.55 -15.41
N PRO A 86 5.52 10.73 -16.01
CA PRO A 86 6.24 9.67 -15.28
C PRO A 86 7.09 10.21 -14.13
N VAL A 87 7.79 11.35 -14.31
CA VAL A 87 8.61 11.96 -13.23
C VAL A 87 7.74 12.38 -12.05
N THR A 88 6.61 13.01 -12.31
CA THR A 88 5.67 13.42 -11.26
C THR A 88 5.11 12.22 -10.50
N ARG A 89 4.76 11.14 -11.22
CA ARG A 89 4.26 9.90 -10.61
C ARG A 89 5.32 9.23 -9.73
N PHE A 90 6.55 9.17 -10.21
CA PHE A 90 7.68 8.64 -9.45
C PHE A 90 7.90 9.45 -8.16
N THR A 91 7.96 10.78 -8.27
CA THR A 91 8.16 11.68 -7.13
C THR A 91 7.04 11.59 -6.11
N LEU A 92 5.77 11.61 -6.56
CA LEU A 92 4.62 11.42 -5.67
C LEU A 92 4.65 10.05 -5.01
N GLY A 93 5.05 8.98 -5.74
CA GLY A 93 5.24 7.64 -5.18
C GLY A 93 6.27 7.63 -4.05
N ALA A 94 7.41 8.29 -4.24
CA ALA A 94 8.47 8.38 -3.23
C ALA A 94 7.96 9.10 -1.96
N PHE A 95 7.27 10.23 -2.08
CA PHE A 95 6.72 10.92 -0.91
C PHE A 95 5.56 10.17 -0.24
N VAL A 96 4.73 9.45 -1.00
CA VAL A 96 3.71 8.56 -0.42
C VAL A 96 4.39 7.49 0.45
N MET A 97 5.50 6.90 -0.01
CA MET A 97 6.24 5.91 0.78
C MET A 97 6.84 6.52 2.04
N ILE A 98 7.43 7.72 1.98
CA ILE A 98 7.96 8.43 3.16
C ILE A 98 6.84 8.65 4.19
N GLY A 99 5.67 9.11 3.75
CA GLY A 99 4.50 9.25 4.62
C GLY A 99 4.04 7.93 5.25
N CYS A 100 4.00 6.85 4.46
CA CYS A 100 3.68 5.51 4.95
C CYS A 100 4.71 4.98 5.95
N LEU A 101 6.00 5.26 5.77
CA LEU A 101 7.06 4.82 6.67
C LEU A 101 7.16 5.68 7.94
N MET A 102 6.68 6.93 7.90
CA MET A 102 6.44 7.73 9.10
C MET A 102 5.39 7.08 10.01
N PHE A 103 4.28 6.63 9.44
CA PHE A 103 3.18 5.94 10.16
C PHE A 103 3.50 4.46 10.45
N LEU A 104 4.52 3.88 9.81
CA LEU A 104 4.83 2.45 9.81
C LEU A 104 3.71 1.60 9.19
N GLY A 105 3.12 2.08 8.10
CA GLY A 105 2.09 1.31 7.39
C GLY A 105 1.42 2.08 6.27
N CYS A 106 0.90 1.36 5.27
CA CYS A 106 0.05 1.93 4.23
C CYS A 106 -1.41 2.04 4.70
N PRO A 107 -2.28 2.72 3.93
CA PRO A 107 -3.71 2.82 4.28
C PRO A 107 -4.40 1.47 4.50
N PHE A 108 -3.98 0.43 3.79
CA PHE A 108 -4.53 -0.91 3.98
C PHE A 108 -4.15 -1.48 5.36
N ARG A 109 -2.86 -1.39 5.73
CA ARG A 109 -2.40 -1.80 7.06
C ARG A 109 -3.05 -0.97 8.17
N MET A 110 -3.34 0.30 7.94
CA MET A 110 -4.03 1.14 8.92
C MET A 110 -5.37 0.51 9.36
N ILE A 111 -6.13 -0.05 8.42
CA ILE A 111 -7.37 -0.79 8.73
C ILE A 111 -7.08 -2.06 9.53
N LEU A 112 -6.03 -2.79 9.20
CA LEU A 112 -5.65 -4.00 9.94
C LEU A 112 -5.13 -3.67 11.35
N ARG A 113 -4.43 -2.53 11.53
CA ARG A 113 -4.04 -2.03 12.86
C ARG A 113 -5.27 -1.70 13.70
N LEU A 114 -6.28 -1.04 13.13
CA LEU A 114 -7.57 -0.80 13.81
C LEU A 114 -8.25 -2.13 14.21
N ALA A 115 -8.25 -3.11 13.30
CA ALA A 115 -8.78 -4.45 13.58
C ALA A 115 -7.99 -5.22 14.65
N GLY A 116 -6.73 -4.87 14.87
CA GLY A 116 -5.89 -5.39 15.94
C GLY A 116 -5.99 -4.62 17.26
N GLY A 117 -6.80 -3.55 17.33
CA GLY A 117 -6.98 -2.75 18.55
C GLY A 117 -6.03 -1.56 18.69
N ASP A 118 -5.19 -1.27 17.68
CA ASP A 118 -4.22 -0.18 17.74
C ASP A 118 -4.88 1.19 17.58
N GLY A 119 -5.01 1.92 18.70
CA GLY A 119 -5.57 3.26 18.76
C GLY A 119 -4.76 4.32 18.01
N ASN A 120 -3.43 4.10 17.79
CA ASN A 120 -2.60 5.03 17.03
C ASN A 120 -3.02 5.10 15.56
N ALA A 121 -3.66 4.06 15.04
CA ALA A 121 -4.18 4.04 13.67
C ALA A 121 -5.36 5.01 13.46
N LEU A 122 -6.04 5.46 14.52
CA LEU A 122 -7.06 6.52 14.42
C LEU A 122 -6.45 7.86 14.02
N PHE A 123 -5.29 8.22 14.58
CA PHE A 123 -4.58 9.44 14.17
C PHE A 123 -4.16 9.34 12.70
N GLY A 124 -3.67 8.16 12.28
CA GLY A 124 -3.37 7.89 10.88
C GLY A 124 -4.60 8.04 9.97
N LEU A 125 -5.76 7.53 10.38
CA LEU A 125 -7.02 7.63 9.63
C LEU A 125 -7.44 9.09 9.47
N VAL A 126 -7.40 9.88 10.53
CA VAL A 126 -7.73 11.33 10.48
C VAL A 126 -6.79 12.05 9.51
N GLY A 127 -5.47 11.82 9.62
CA GLY A 127 -4.49 12.40 8.71
C GLY A 127 -4.74 12.00 7.26
N PHE A 128 -4.97 10.71 7.02
CA PHE A 128 -5.22 10.18 5.67
C PHE A 128 -6.47 10.80 5.02
N VAL A 129 -7.57 10.88 5.75
CA VAL A 129 -8.80 11.54 5.28
C VAL A 129 -8.53 13.01 4.98
N ALA A 130 -7.86 13.73 5.89
CA ALA A 130 -7.53 15.15 5.69
C ALA A 130 -6.67 15.37 4.44
N GLY A 131 -5.66 14.52 4.20
CA GLY A 131 -4.83 14.56 2.99
C GLY A 131 -5.64 14.34 1.70
N ILE A 132 -6.56 13.36 1.71
CA ILE A 132 -7.46 13.12 0.57
C ILE A 132 -8.39 14.30 0.34
N LEU A 133 -8.96 14.89 1.39
CA LEU A 133 -9.81 16.07 1.28
C LEU A 133 -9.05 17.24 0.66
N THR A 134 -7.81 17.50 1.11
CA THR A 134 -6.94 18.52 0.52
C THR A 134 -6.71 18.27 -0.98
N GLY A 135 -6.32 17.05 -1.37
CA GLY A 135 -6.12 16.73 -2.78
C GLY A 135 -7.40 16.77 -3.61
N THR A 136 -8.56 16.49 -3.00
CA THR A 136 -9.87 16.63 -3.67
C THR A 136 -10.18 18.10 -4.04
N VAL A 137 -9.71 19.07 -3.25
CA VAL A 137 -9.81 20.49 -3.61
C VAL A 137 -9.02 20.78 -4.89
N PHE A 138 -7.81 20.24 -5.03
CA PHE A 138 -7.01 20.40 -6.24
C PHE A 138 -7.63 19.69 -7.46
N LEU A 139 -8.23 18.49 -7.27
CA LEU A 139 -8.99 17.83 -8.34
C LEU A 139 -10.15 18.70 -8.84
N LYS A 140 -10.91 19.35 -7.92
CA LYS A 140 -11.97 20.30 -8.29
C LYS A 140 -11.43 21.54 -9.02
N LYS A 141 -10.19 21.94 -8.77
CA LYS A 141 -9.51 23.04 -9.46
C LYS A 141 -8.87 22.64 -10.80
N GLY A 142 -9.12 21.40 -11.27
CA GLY A 142 -8.62 20.94 -12.57
C GLY A 142 -7.26 20.23 -12.54
N TYR A 143 -6.80 19.78 -11.36
CA TYR A 143 -5.57 18.99 -11.30
C TYR A 143 -5.64 17.75 -12.20
N THR A 144 -4.62 17.56 -13.04
CA THR A 144 -4.48 16.41 -13.92
C THR A 144 -3.01 16.01 -14.07
N LEU A 145 -2.75 14.71 -14.17
CA LEU A 145 -1.46 14.13 -14.56
C LEU A 145 -1.34 13.97 -16.09
N LYS A 146 -2.21 14.62 -16.85
CA LYS A 146 -2.36 14.51 -18.31
C LYS A 146 -2.88 13.12 -18.75
N ARG A 147 -3.00 12.96 -20.06
CA ARG A 147 -3.56 11.77 -20.69
C ARG A 147 -2.54 10.64 -20.78
N SER A 148 -2.93 9.40 -20.44
CA SER A 148 -2.17 8.21 -20.79
C SER A 148 -2.48 7.76 -22.21
N TYR A 149 -1.47 7.20 -22.87
CA TYR A 149 -1.56 6.67 -24.22
C TYR A 149 -1.62 5.15 -24.19
N LYS A 150 -2.19 4.54 -25.25
CA LYS A 150 -2.15 3.10 -25.47
C LYS A 150 -0.71 2.70 -25.77
N MET A 151 -0.22 1.69 -25.05
CA MET A 151 1.12 1.13 -25.21
C MET A 151 1.08 -0.27 -25.84
N PRO A 152 2.18 -0.75 -26.43
CA PRO A 152 2.33 -2.14 -26.84
C PRO A 152 2.09 -3.11 -25.68
N LYS A 153 1.59 -4.31 -25.98
CA LYS A 153 1.34 -5.33 -24.97
C LYS A 153 2.62 -5.70 -24.18
N LEU A 154 3.76 -5.70 -24.84
CA LEU A 154 5.06 -5.99 -24.23
C LEU A 154 5.36 -5.02 -23.08
N GLU A 155 5.20 -3.71 -23.29
CA GLU A 155 5.46 -2.70 -22.26
C GLU A 155 4.56 -2.88 -21.04
N GLY A 156 3.26 -3.16 -21.24
CA GLY A 156 2.34 -3.46 -20.13
C GLY A 156 2.68 -4.75 -19.38
N SER A 157 3.37 -5.70 -20.02
CA SER A 157 3.75 -6.97 -19.42
C SER A 157 5.07 -6.93 -18.65
N ILE A 158 5.88 -5.87 -18.78
CA ILE A 158 7.19 -5.75 -18.12
C ILE A 158 7.06 -5.86 -16.61
N TYR A 159 6.12 -5.15 -16.00
CA TYR A 159 5.98 -5.16 -14.55
C TYR A 159 5.47 -6.50 -13.99
N PRO A 160 4.45 -7.16 -14.55
CA PRO A 160 4.12 -8.56 -14.21
C PRO A 160 5.28 -9.54 -14.42
N ALA A 161 6.04 -9.42 -15.51
CA ALA A 161 7.22 -10.24 -15.76
C ALA A 161 8.33 -10.02 -14.71
N PHE A 162 8.55 -8.76 -14.29
CA PHE A 162 9.45 -8.45 -13.19
C PHE A 162 9.06 -9.17 -11.90
N GLN A 163 7.76 -9.34 -11.61
CA GLN A 163 7.32 -10.10 -10.42
C GLN A 163 7.65 -11.59 -10.53
N ILE A 164 7.64 -12.17 -11.73
CA ILE A 164 8.08 -13.56 -11.95
C ILE A 164 9.59 -13.66 -11.67
N VAL A 165 10.39 -12.71 -12.13
CA VAL A 165 11.82 -12.65 -11.79
C VAL A 165 12.03 -12.53 -10.29
N MET A 166 11.25 -11.70 -9.59
CA MET A 166 11.29 -11.60 -8.13
C MET A 166 11.00 -12.93 -7.44
N LEU A 167 10.02 -13.69 -7.94
CA LEU A 167 9.72 -15.03 -7.41
C LEU A 167 10.88 -16.01 -7.62
N LEU A 168 11.49 -15.98 -8.79
CA LEU A 168 12.66 -16.81 -9.07
C LEU A 168 13.86 -16.45 -8.17
N LEU A 169 14.11 -15.16 -7.94
CA LEU A 169 15.15 -14.68 -7.02
C LEU A 169 14.86 -15.08 -5.57
N LEU A 170 13.61 -15.05 -5.13
CA LEU A 170 13.22 -15.50 -3.80
C LEU A 170 13.49 -17.00 -3.60
N VAL A 171 13.15 -17.83 -4.60
CA VAL A 171 13.31 -19.29 -4.52
C VAL A 171 14.78 -19.70 -4.68
N ALA A 172 15.50 -19.06 -5.60
CA ALA A 172 16.91 -19.35 -5.85
C ALA A 172 17.82 -18.81 -4.74
N ALA A 173 17.39 -17.77 -4.04
CA ALA A 173 18.11 -17.08 -2.95
C ALA A 173 19.62 -16.88 -3.25
N PRO A 174 19.99 -16.24 -4.38
CA PRO A 174 21.39 -16.03 -4.71
C PRO A 174 22.03 -15.07 -3.69
N ALA A 175 23.36 -15.15 -3.52
CA ALA A 175 24.10 -14.44 -2.48
C ALA A 175 23.96 -12.90 -2.48
N PHE A 176 23.53 -12.30 -3.60
CA PHE A 176 23.30 -10.85 -3.69
C PHE A 176 21.90 -10.44 -3.20
N ILE A 177 21.00 -11.39 -2.91
CA ILE A 177 19.70 -11.12 -2.29
C ILE A 177 19.87 -11.19 -0.79
N HIS A 178 19.45 -10.13 -0.11
CA HIS A 178 19.56 -10.01 1.34
C HIS A 178 18.28 -10.50 2.02
N PHE A 179 18.48 -11.24 3.12
CA PHE A 179 17.39 -11.69 3.98
C PHE A 179 17.68 -11.28 5.41
N THR A 180 16.63 -10.86 6.12
CA THR A 180 16.72 -10.58 7.55
C THR A 180 17.04 -11.88 8.31
N GLU A 181 18.05 -11.82 9.18
CA GLU A 181 18.43 -12.93 10.05
C GLU A 181 17.26 -13.39 10.94
N PRO A 182 17.17 -14.66 11.31
CA PRO A 182 16.19 -15.14 12.27
C PRO A 182 16.18 -14.27 13.52
N GLU A 183 14.98 -13.84 13.96
CA GLU A 183 14.77 -12.91 15.07
C GLU A 183 15.29 -11.48 14.86
N GLY A 184 15.93 -11.17 13.72
CA GLY A 184 16.50 -9.86 13.39
C GLY A 184 15.48 -8.75 13.12
N GLY A 185 14.18 -9.08 13.04
CA GLY A 185 13.17 -8.05 12.84
C GLY A 185 11.95 -8.50 12.02
N PRO A 186 11.12 -7.53 11.57
CA PRO A 186 9.91 -7.82 10.79
C PRO A 186 10.14 -8.54 9.47
N GLY A 187 11.33 -8.41 8.86
CA GLY A 187 11.68 -9.08 7.62
C GLY A 187 11.76 -10.61 7.77
N ALA A 188 12.19 -11.09 8.95
CA ALA A 188 12.27 -12.51 9.27
C ALA A 188 10.89 -13.16 9.50
N LYS A 189 9.86 -12.34 9.78
CA LYS A 189 8.50 -12.81 10.02
C LYS A 189 7.72 -12.87 8.71
N HIS A 190 7.40 -14.08 8.25
CA HIS A 190 6.63 -14.28 7.02
C HIS A 190 5.96 -15.66 7.01
N ALA A 191 4.82 -15.76 6.38
CA ALA A 191 4.18 -17.03 6.09
C ALA A 191 5.01 -17.82 5.04
N ALA A 192 4.79 -19.12 4.94
CA ALA A 192 5.42 -19.94 3.90
C ALA A 192 5.15 -19.36 2.50
N ILE A 193 6.14 -19.39 1.62
CA ILE A 193 6.11 -18.77 0.29
C ILE A 193 4.84 -19.12 -0.48
N VAL A 194 4.46 -20.40 -0.47
CA VAL A 194 3.26 -20.88 -1.20
C VAL A 194 1.97 -20.27 -0.63
N ILE A 195 1.86 -20.17 0.70
CA ILE A 195 0.69 -19.61 1.38
C ILE A 195 0.59 -18.10 1.08
N ALA A 196 1.70 -17.39 1.22
CA ALA A 196 1.78 -15.95 0.99
C ALA A 196 1.50 -15.59 -0.48
N LEU A 197 2.06 -16.38 -1.42
CA LEU A 197 1.83 -16.20 -2.85
C LEU A 197 0.37 -16.47 -3.24
N ALA A 198 -0.21 -17.58 -2.76
CA ALA A 198 -1.62 -17.92 -3.02
C ALA A 198 -2.57 -16.86 -2.44
N ALA A 199 -2.32 -16.40 -1.22
CA ALA A 199 -3.06 -15.31 -0.59
C ALA A 199 -2.97 -14.02 -1.42
N GLY A 200 -1.76 -13.66 -1.87
CA GLY A 200 -1.54 -12.52 -2.76
C GLY A 200 -2.33 -12.63 -4.07
N ILE A 201 -2.30 -13.80 -4.73
CA ILE A 201 -3.05 -14.04 -5.98
C ILE A 201 -4.54 -13.85 -5.76
N ILE A 202 -5.11 -14.46 -4.72
CA ILE A 202 -6.55 -14.36 -4.43
C ILE A 202 -6.94 -12.89 -4.16
N VAL A 203 -6.18 -12.20 -3.31
CA VAL A 203 -6.44 -10.78 -3.01
C VAL A 203 -6.24 -9.90 -4.25
N GLY A 204 -5.26 -10.19 -5.09
CA GLY A 204 -5.03 -9.52 -6.37
C GLY A 204 -6.22 -9.63 -7.32
N ILE A 205 -6.78 -10.84 -7.46
CA ILE A 205 -7.98 -11.11 -8.24
C ILE A 205 -9.18 -10.31 -7.69
N LEU A 206 -9.42 -10.39 -6.38
CA LEU A 206 -10.55 -9.71 -5.73
C LEU A 206 -10.43 -8.19 -5.83
N ALA A 207 -9.24 -7.63 -5.56
CA ALA A 207 -8.99 -6.19 -5.63
C ALA A 207 -9.11 -5.64 -7.06
N GLN A 208 -8.71 -6.42 -8.08
CA GLN A 208 -8.90 -6.05 -9.47
C GLN A 208 -10.40 -6.03 -9.82
N ARG A 209 -11.14 -7.07 -9.48
CA ARG A 209 -12.58 -7.21 -9.80
C ARG A 209 -13.45 -6.15 -9.13
N THR A 210 -13.10 -5.79 -7.91
CA THR A 210 -13.86 -4.80 -7.12
C THR A 210 -13.34 -3.37 -7.24
N ARG A 211 -12.19 -3.19 -7.91
CA ARG A 211 -11.48 -1.91 -7.98
C ARG A 211 -11.19 -1.33 -6.59
N LEU A 212 -10.94 -2.20 -5.61
CA LEU A 212 -10.76 -1.85 -4.21
C LEU A 212 -9.67 -0.79 -4.06
N CYS A 213 -10.05 0.36 -3.51
CA CYS A 213 -9.15 1.50 -3.30
C CYS A 213 -9.68 2.38 -2.17
N MET A 214 -8.90 2.54 -1.09
CA MET A 214 -9.34 3.33 0.06
C MET A 214 -9.44 4.83 -0.28
N VAL A 215 -8.50 5.34 -1.08
CA VAL A 215 -8.55 6.70 -1.60
C VAL A 215 -9.80 6.92 -2.44
N GLY A 216 -10.09 5.98 -3.35
CA GLY A 216 -11.30 6.00 -4.17
C GLY A 216 -12.55 6.01 -3.30
N GLY A 217 -12.61 5.17 -2.28
CA GLY A 217 -13.76 5.10 -1.37
C GLY A 217 -14.06 6.41 -0.66
N ILE A 218 -13.04 7.08 -0.11
CA ILE A 218 -13.20 8.37 0.57
C ILE A 218 -13.53 9.48 -0.45
N ARG A 219 -12.80 9.53 -1.58
CA ARG A 219 -13.05 10.49 -2.65
C ARG A 219 -14.48 10.39 -3.18
N ASP A 220 -14.95 9.19 -3.48
CA ASP A 220 -16.26 8.96 -4.10
C ASP A 220 -17.39 9.27 -3.09
N ALA A 221 -17.16 9.00 -1.80
CA ALA A 221 -18.08 9.40 -0.75
C ALA A 221 -18.23 10.94 -0.65
N VAL A 222 -17.12 11.67 -0.80
CA VAL A 222 -17.11 13.14 -0.70
C VAL A 222 -17.65 13.82 -1.98
N LEU A 223 -17.24 13.33 -3.15
CA LEU A 223 -17.59 13.95 -4.44
C LEU A 223 -18.95 13.51 -4.96
N PHE A 224 -19.30 12.24 -4.80
CA PHE A 224 -20.43 11.62 -5.48
C PHE A 224 -21.45 11.00 -4.52
N LYS A 225 -21.20 11.04 -3.19
CA LYS A 225 -22.01 10.37 -2.16
C LYS A 225 -22.13 8.84 -2.39
N GLU A 226 -21.11 8.26 -3.03
CA GLU A 226 -21.00 6.82 -3.27
C GLU A 226 -20.13 6.14 -2.20
N TYR A 227 -20.73 5.22 -1.44
CA TYR A 227 -20.08 4.57 -0.28
C TYR A 227 -19.68 3.11 -0.52
N LYS A 228 -19.85 2.58 -1.75
CA LYS A 228 -19.66 1.16 -2.07
C LYS A 228 -18.29 0.63 -1.63
N LEU A 229 -17.21 1.36 -1.97
CA LEU A 229 -15.86 0.97 -1.62
C LEU A 229 -15.60 1.05 -0.10
N LEU A 230 -16.20 2.02 0.59
CA LEU A 230 -16.08 2.13 2.05
C LEU A 230 -16.69 0.91 2.75
N PHE A 231 -17.83 0.38 2.26
CA PHE A 231 -18.38 -0.87 2.79
C PHE A 231 -17.44 -2.06 2.59
N GLY A 232 -16.67 -2.11 1.51
CA GLY A 232 -15.62 -3.10 1.32
C GLY A 232 -14.53 -3.01 2.41
N PHE A 233 -14.06 -1.79 2.72
CA PHE A 233 -13.08 -1.60 3.79
C PHE A 233 -13.67 -1.84 5.18
N ALA A 234 -14.92 -1.49 5.43
CA ALA A 234 -15.62 -1.85 6.66
C ALA A 234 -15.71 -3.38 6.81
N ALA A 235 -15.97 -4.11 5.73
CA ALA A 235 -15.97 -5.57 5.75
C ALA A 235 -14.57 -6.15 6.05
N ILE A 236 -13.49 -5.58 5.50
CA ILE A 236 -12.12 -5.96 5.87
C ILE A 236 -11.87 -5.76 7.36
N LEU A 237 -12.22 -4.57 7.89
CA LEU A 237 -12.05 -4.25 9.31
C LEU A 237 -12.79 -5.26 10.21
N VAL A 238 -14.08 -5.45 9.96
CA VAL A 238 -14.93 -6.31 10.79
C VAL A 238 -14.45 -7.76 10.73
N THR A 239 -14.17 -8.28 9.53
CA THR A 239 -13.74 -9.67 9.38
C THR A 239 -12.36 -9.90 9.98
N ALA A 240 -11.41 -8.98 9.80
CA ALA A 240 -10.09 -9.09 10.42
C ALA A 240 -10.19 -8.99 11.95
N LEU A 241 -11.02 -8.10 12.51
CA LEU A 241 -11.27 -8.00 13.94
C LEU A 241 -11.86 -9.31 14.49
N VAL A 242 -12.92 -9.83 13.88
CA VAL A 242 -13.55 -11.08 14.31
C VAL A 242 -12.54 -12.24 14.27
N MET A 243 -11.76 -12.33 13.19
CA MET A 243 -10.74 -13.38 13.07
C MET A 243 -9.61 -13.22 14.10
N ASN A 244 -9.16 -12.00 14.40
CA ASN A 244 -8.18 -11.76 15.44
C ASN A 244 -8.69 -12.23 16.82
N LEU A 245 -9.96 -12.00 17.13
CA LEU A 245 -10.59 -12.48 18.37
C LEU A 245 -10.71 -14.01 18.40
N ILE A 246 -11.15 -14.64 17.30
CA ILE A 246 -11.27 -16.10 17.18
C ILE A 246 -9.89 -16.75 17.31
N LEU A 247 -8.90 -16.28 16.56
CA LEU A 247 -7.54 -16.82 16.61
C LEU A 247 -6.94 -16.67 18.01
N GLY A 248 -7.17 -15.52 18.66
CA GLY A 248 -6.76 -15.30 20.05
C GLY A 248 -7.34 -16.32 21.02
N ALA A 249 -8.65 -16.59 20.89
CA ALA A 249 -9.35 -17.56 21.73
C ALA A 249 -8.87 -19.01 21.49
N VAL A 250 -8.55 -19.37 20.24
CA VAL A 250 -8.13 -20.73 19.86
C VAL A 250 -6.66 -20.99 20.20
N THR A 251 -5.78 -20.01 19.99
CA THR A 251 -4.32 -20.20 20.14
C THR A 251 -3.79 -19.80 21.51
N GLY A 252 -4.56 -19.06 22.30
CA GLY A 252 -4.07 -18.43 23.54
C GLY A 252 -3.13 -17.24 23.31
N THR A 253 -2.84 -16.88 22.06
CA THR A 253 -1.99 -15.75 21.71
C THR A 253 -2.86 -14.53 21.38
N SER A 254 -2.58 -13.37 21.98
CA SER A 254 -3.38 -12.19 21.71
C SER A 254 -3.07 -11.59 20.34
N TYR A 255 -4.04 -11.63 19.42
CA TYR A 255 -4.05 -10.93 18.13
C TYR A 255 -4.84 -9.62 18.19
N PHE A 256 -5.56 -9.37 19.25
CA PHE A 256 -6.29 -8.13 19.52
C PHE A 256 -5.76 -7.52 20.81
N ASN A 257 -5.11 -6.36 20.72
CA ASN A 257 -4.54 -5.64 21.83
C ASN A 257 -5.04 -4.18 21.82
N PRO A 258 -6.14 -3.86 22.54
CA PRO A 258 -6.72 -2.52 22.51
C PRO A 258 -5.83 -1.54 23.28
N GLY A 259 -5.50 -0.41 22.66
CA GLY A 259 -4.72 0.64 23.30
C GLY A 259 -3.78 1.38 22.37
N PHE A 260 -2.94 2.22 22.96
CA PHE A 260 -1.95 3.03 22.22
C PHE A 260 -0.53 2.51 22.42
N ALA A 261 -0.17 2.09 23.64
CA ALA A 261 1.17 1.61 23.96
C ALA A 261 1.35 0.12 23.63
N GLY A 262 2.58 -0.30 23.36
CA GLY A 262 2.92 -1.71 23.11
C GLY A 262 2.37 -2.30 21.82
N GLN A 263 1.95 -1.47 20.88
CA GLN A 263 1.39 -1.93 19.61
C GLN A 263 2.48 -2.47 18.67
N PRO A 264 2.24 -3.59 17.97
CA PRO A 264 3.23 -4.19 17.09
C PRO A 264 3.64 -3.26 15.96
N ILE A 265 4.93 -2.96 15.84
CA ILE A 265 5.54 -2.15 14.77
C ILE A 265 4.75 -0.84 14.59
N ALA A 266 4.57 -0.11 15.68
CA ALA A 266 3.85 1.15 15.75
C ALA A 266 4.48 2.04 16.83
N HIS A 267 4.40 3.34 16.66
CA HIS A 267 4.78 4.31 17.69
C HIS A 267 3.55 5.11 18.16
N THR A 268 3.67 5.72 19.32
CA THR A 268 2.57 6.42 20.00
C THR A 268 2.47 7.91 19.67
N ASP A 269 3.35 8.44 18.84
CA ASP A 269 3.32 9.85 18.46
C ASP A 269 2.17 10.12 17.48
N GLY A 270 1.01 10.55 18.03
CA GLY A 270 -0.22 10.77 17.26
C GLY A 270 -0.08 11.84 16.19
N LEU A 271 0.68 12.93 16.46
CA LEU A 271 0.87 14.01 15.48
C LEU A 271 1.59 13.50 14.23
N TRP A 272 2.69 12.76 14.40
CA TRP A 272 3.48 12.27 13.27
C TRP A 272 2.81 11.08 12.58
N ASN A 273 2.01 10.28 13.29
CA ASN A 273 1.09 9.31 12.69
C ASN A 273 0.09 10.02 11.75
N ALA A 274 -0.50 11.14 12.20
CA ALA A 274 -1.44 11.91 11.39
C ALA A 274 -0.76 12.62 10.21
N LEU A 275 0.37 13.30 10.41
CA LEU A 275 1.07 14.03 9.35
C LEU A 275 1.68 13.09 8.30
N GLY A 276 2.23 11.94 8.69
CA GLY A 276 2.71 10.91 7.77
C GLY A 276 1.59 10.40 6.87
N MET A 277 0.45 10.08 7.46
CA MET A 277 -0.71 9.61 6.70
C MET A 277 -1.42 10.74 5.93
N TYR A 278 -1.33 11.99 6.37
CA TYR A 278 -1.75 13.15 5.60
C TYR A 278 -0.95 13.25 4.30
N LEU A 279 0.38 13.19 4.38
CA LEU A 279 1.25 13.18 3.20
C LEU A 279 0.92 12.01 2.27
N ALA A 280 0.75 10.80 2.83
CA ALA A 280 0.38 9.62 2.05
C ALA A 280 -0.99 9.80 1.38
N GLY A 281 -2.00 10.29 2.08
CA GLY A 281 -3.34 10.54 1.55
C GLY A 281 -3.35 11.59 0.45
N PHE A 282 -2.64 12.69 0.66
CA PHE A 282 -2.52 13.76 -0.33
C PHE A 282 -1.80 13.30 -1.60
N GLY A 283 -0.66 12.60 -1.48
CA GLY A 283 0.01 12.03 -2.65
C GLY A 283 -0.84 10.97 -3.37
N CYS A 284 -1.49 10.08 -2.64
CA CYS A 284 -2.33 9.02 -3.18
C CYS A 284 -3.52 9.53 -4.00
N ILE A 285 -4.21 10.59 -3.56
CA ILE A 285 -5.34 11.15 -4.31
C ILE A 285 -4.85 11.79 -5.62
N LEU A 286 -3.71 12.45 -5.62
CA LEU A 286 -3.09 13.02 -6.82
C LEU A 286 -2.62 11.94 -7.81
N LEU A 287 -2.16 10.78 -7.31
CA LEU A 287 -1.82 9.60 -8.10
C LEU A 287 -3.03 8.83 -8.63
N GLY A 288 -4.23 9.14 -8.14
CA GLY A 288 -5.47 8.45 -8.51
C GLY A 288 -5.68 7.10 -7.81
N GLY A 289 -4.91 6.76 -6.77
CA GLY A 289 -5.09 5.53 -6.01
C GLY A 289 -4.04 5.28 -4.94
N CYS A 290 -4.40 4.49 -3.92
CA CYS A 290 -3.50 4.08 -2.84
C CYS A 290 -2.44 3.06 -3.35
N PRO A 291 -1.39 2.75 -2.57
CA PRO A 291 -0.35 1.80 -2.99
C PRO A 291 -0.89 0.45 -3.47
N LEU A 292 -1.93 -0.10 -2.81
CA LEU A 292 -2.60 -1.31 -3.28
C LEU A 292 -3.15 -1.13 -4.71
N ARG A 293 -3.89 -0.04 -4.96
CA ARG A 293 -4.46 0.21 -6.29
C ARG A 293 -3.39 0.39 -7.36
N GLN A 294 -2.25 0.98 -7.02
CA GLN A 294 -1.13 1.13 -7.97
C GLN A 294 -0.55 -0.23 -8.37
N LEU A 295 -0.35 -1.17 -7.43
CA LEU A 295 0.08 -2.54 -7.75
C LEU A 295 -0.92 -3.27 -8.65
N ILE A 296 -2.21 -3.19 -8.32
CA ILE A 296 -3.27 -3.82 -9.11
C ILE A 296 -3.30 -3.26 -10.53
N LEU A 297 -3.21 -1.95 -10.69
CA LEU A 297 -3.17 -1.30 -12.00
C LEU A 297 -1.91 -1.68 -12.80
N ALA A 298 -0.75 -1.78 -12.14
CA ALA A 298 0.48 -2.25 -12.78
C ALA A 298 0.33 -3.69 -13.30
N GLY A 299 -0.39 -4.56 -12.55
CA GLY A 299 -0.78 -5.89 -12.99
C GLY A 299 -1.74 -5.90 -14.20
N GLU A 300 -2.61 -4.88 -14.33
CA GLU A 300 -3.49 -4.67 -15.49
C GLU A 300 -2.76 -4.15 -16.75
N GLY A 301 -1.44 -3.94 -16.68
CA GLY A 301 -0.62 -3.41 -17.78
C GLY A 301 -0.46 -1.88 -17.78
N ASN A 302 -0.81 -1.19 -16.70
CA ASN A 302 -0.62 0.26 -16.59
C ASN A 302 0.81 0.59 -16.19
N THR A 303 1.62 1.09 -17.15
CA THR A 303 3.03 1.45 -16.93
C THR A 303 3.19 2.71 -16.06
N ASP A 304 2.22 3.64 -16.08
CA ASP A 304 2.20 4.80 -15.17
C ASP A 304 2.11 4.37 -13.70
N SER A 305 1.33 3.32 -13.43
CA SER A 305 1.24 2.73 -12.09
C SER A 305 2.51 1.96 -11.71
N ALA A 306 3.14 1.28 -12.67
CA ALA A 306 4.44 0.64 -12.45
C ALA A 306 5.52 1.69 -12.07
N VAL A 307 5.58 2.83 -12.77
CA VAL A 307 6.47 3.95 -12.42
C VAL A 307 6.17 4.49 -11.02
N THR A 308 4.89 4.58 -10.64
CA THR A 308 4.50 4.96 -9.27
C THR A 308 5.02 3.97 -8.24
N VAL A 309 4.93 2.66 -8.50
CA VAL A 309 5.44 1.62 -7.59
C VAL A 309 6.97 1.68 -7.50
N LEU A 310 7.68 1.92 -8.60
CA LEU A 310 9.12 2.17 -8.57
C LEU A 310 9.46 3.41 -7.73
N GLY A 311 8.64 4.47 -7.80
CA GLY A 311 8.74 5.63 -6.91
C GLY A 311 8.55 5.26 -5.44
N LEU A 312 7.56 4.40 -5.11
CA LEU A 312 7.38 3.88 -3.75
C LEU A 312 8.64 3.13 -3.28
N MET A 313 9.22 2.26 -4.10
CA MET A 313 10.44 1.52 -3.76
C MET A 313 11.64 2.45 -3.57
N ALA A 314 11.83 3.43 -4.45
CA ALA A 314 12.87 4.45 -4.32
C ALA A 314 12.70 5.27 -3.03
N GLY A 315 11.46 5.66 -2.69
CA GLY A 315 11.13 6.31 -1.43
C GLY A 315 11.46 5.45 -0.20
N ALA A 316 11.28 4.14 -0.28
CA ALA A 316 11.67 3.21 0.79
C ALA A 316 13.19 3.13 0.95
N ALA A 317 13.93 3.02 -0.17
CA ALA A 317 15.38 3.03 -0.16
C ALA A 317 15.92 4.33 0.46
N PHE A 318 15.41 5.47 -0.01
CA PHE A 318 15.80 6.78 0.50
C PHE A 318 15.48 6.92 2.00
N ALA A 319 14.27 6.52 2.42
CA ALA A 319 13.86 6.63 3.81
C ALA A 319 14.75 5.84 4.77
N HIS A 320 15.16 4.63 4.41
CA HIS A 320 16.02 3.83 5.27
C HIS A 320 17.49 4.26 5.22
N ASN A 321 18.03 4.62 4.05
CA ASN A 321 19.43 5.01 3.93
C ASN A 321 19.73 6.38 4.59
N PHE A 322 18.72 7.26 4.67
CA PHE A 322 18.88 8.59 5.29
C PHE A 322 18.18 8.72 6.66
N GLY A 323 17.74 7.62 7.24
CA GLY A 323 17.13 7.61 8.57
C GLY A 323 15.82 8.40 8.67
N LEU A 324 14.98 8.35 7.62
CA LEU A 324 13.68 9.04 7.61
C LEU A 324 12.54 8.15 8.14
N ALA A 325 12.71 6.82 8.08
CA ALA A 325 11.71 5.88 8.54
C ALA A 325 11.59 5.93 10.08
N SER A 326 10.36 5.88 10.58
CA SER A 326 10.08 5.71 12.00
C SER A 326 10.41 4.28 12.48
N SER A 327 10.47 4.10 13.78
CA SER A 327 10.56 2.81 14.46
C SER A 327 9.46 2.68 15.53
N GLY A 328 9.44 1.59 16.27
CA GLY A 328 8.56 1.45 17.45
C GLY A 328 8.85 2.50 18.54
N GLU A 329 10.08 3.02 18.59
CA GLU A 329 10.50 4.06 19.53
C GLU A 329 9.97 5.45 19.16
N GLY A 330 9.57 5.64 17.90
CA GLY A 330 9.02 6.90 17.42
C GLY A 330 9.59 7.38 16.09
N PRO A 331 9.18 8.60 15.67
CA PRO A 331 9.66 9.23 14.45
C PRO A 331 11.05 9.84 14.66
N THR A 332 11.91 9.69 13.65
CA THR A 332 13.25 10.33 13.64
C THR A 332 13.15 11.84 13.34
N ALA A 333 14.16 12.61 13.73
CA ALA A 333 14.23 14.03 13.40
C ALA A 333 14.25 14.26 11.88
N ASN A 334 15.05 13.47 11.14
CA ASN A 334 15.12 13.53 9.69
C ASN A 334 13.76 13.18 9.03
N GLY A 335 13.07 12.18 9.58
CA GLY A 335 11.74 11.77 9.10
C GLY A 335 10.72 12.89 9.26
N LYS A 336 10.72 13.61 10.39
CA LYS A 336 9.85 14.77 10.64
C LYS A 336 10.07 15.85 9.57
N ILE A 337 11.33 16.21 9.31
CA ILE A 337 11.69 17.19 8.28
C ILE A 337 11.26 16.71 6.89
N ALA A 338 11.49 15.43 6.57
CA ALA A 338 11.14 14.86 5.27
C ALA A 338 9.63 14.87 5.01
N VAL A 339 8.81 14.63 6.03
CA VAL A 339 7.34 14.72 5.92
C VAL A 339 6.89 16.14 5.64
N ILE A 340 7.46 17.15 6.33
CA ILE A 340 7.12 18.57 6.09
C ILE A 340 7.51 18.96 4.66
N ILE A 341 8.75 18.65 4.24
CA ILE A 341 9.21 18.91 2.87
C ILE A 341 8.28 18.20 1.87
N GLY A 342 7.93 16.94 2.13
CA GLY A 342 7.04 16.16 1.29
C GLY A 342 5.67 16.82 1.12
N ILE A 343 5.07 17.33 2.19
CA ILE A 343 3.79 18.05 2.14
C ILE A 343 3.92 19.28 1.24
N VAL A 344 4.99 20.07 1.40
CA VAL A 344 5.23 21.26 0.57
C VAL A 344 5.42 20.90 -0.90
N VAL A 345 6.27 19.90 -1.19
CA VAL A 345 6.53 19.47 -2.57
C VAL A 345 5.26 18.93 -3.24
N VAL A 346 4.49 18.10 -2.54
CA VAL A 346 3.22 17.56 -3.07
C VAL A 346 2.21 18.69 -3.30
N ALA A 347 2.15 19.70 -2.42
CA ALA A 347 1.30 20.87 -2.61
C ALA A 347 1.72 21.72 -3.83
N VAL A 348 3.02 21.92 -4.04
CA VAL A 348 3.55 22.60 -5.23
C VAL A 348 3.20 21.82 -6.50
N ILE A 349 3.40 20.50 -6.51
CA ILE A 349 3.02 19.65 -7.64
C ILE A 349 1.52 19.77 -7.92
N ALA A 350 0.69 19.75 -6.87
CA ALA A 350 -0.76 19.90 -7.01
C ALA A 350 -1.13 21.27 -7.60
N ALA A 351 -0.54 22.34 -7.11
CA ALA A 351 -0.80 23.70 -7.57
C ALA A 351 -0.39 23.91 -9.05
N VAL A 352 0.83 23.52 -9.40
CA VAL A 352 1.37 23.67 -10.77
C VAL A 352 0.53 22.89 -11.78
N ASN A 353 0.12 21.66 -11.46
CA ASN A 353 -0.67 20.83 -12.38
C ASN A 353 -2.17 21.19 -12.39
N SER A 354 -2.63 22.04 -11.46
CA SER A 354 -4.00 22.60 -11.48
C SER A 354 -4.09 23.91 -12.29
N MET A 355 -2.99 24.67 -12.40
CA MET A 355 -2.96 25.98 -13.08
C MET A 355 -2.70 25.86 -14.59
N ARG A 356 -2.18 24.75 -15.08
CA ARG A 356 -1.97 24.54 -16.51
C ARG A 356 -3.33 24.34 -17.18
N LYS A 357 -3.84 25.40 -17.84
CA LYS A 357 -4.83 25.26 -18.90
C LYS A 357 -4.26 24.30 -19.93
N GLU A 358 -5.04 23.33 -20.39
CA GLU A 358 -4.67 22.48 -21.52
C GLU A 358 -4.30 23.40 -22.68
N GLU A 359 -3.03 23.45 -23.05
CA GLU A 359 -2.65 23.85 -24.39
C GLU A 359 -3.18 22.74 -25.29
N ALA A 360 -4.21 23.09 -26.05
CA ALA A 360 -4.96 22.26 -26.98
C ALA A 360 -4.05 21.70 -28.10
#